data_30d5e111ffa45245d903db6d3995dbcc
#
_entry.id   30d5e111ffa45245d903db6d3995dbcc
#
_cell.length_a   1.000
_cell.length_b   1.000
_cell.length_c   1.000
_cell.angle_alpha   90.00
_cell.angle_beta   90.00
_cell.angle_gamma   90.00
#
_symmetry.space_group_name_H-M   'P 1'
#
loop_
_entity.id
_entity.type
_entity.pdbx_description
1 polymer ?
#
loop_
_entity_poly.entity_id
_entity_poly.type
_entity_poly.pdbx_seq_one_letter_code
_entity_poly.pdbx_strand_id
1 'polypeptide(L)'
;ILDNVPKYGVGINMAILQFASPPFTFKDANPSQQEMIDLIDKSLEEGALGVKLLGGHYPLEPEVSSLLIRTALERRAYVAWHAGTTKNGSNINGMIEAVKMADGYPMHLAHINAYCRGAIKDAMEETAIAIDLLKANPNIFCESYVSPKNGTRLTCDKDGKIQSKVTGNCLRAFGFTEDKDGVRAALLAGKAFVVYDAGGYSDLMTGEEALRRWEAADTNVGGSFNINPPLPRIALAQAKRDDGSFVVDAISTDGGCIPRNVILSQGLSLVKLDILSLSEFAQKTSLNPARMLRLANKGHLSGGADADNTVYDATQMPVASFIEGRKVLFNGELVSKGATVICTEHGKDAIEKRGMKAIVVDPGKQIERITAL
;
A
#
# COMPACT_ATOMS: atom_id res chain seq x y z
N ILE A 1 17.13 -0.19 -1.90
CA ILE A 1 16.25 -0.43 -3.07
C ILE A 1 16.82 0.30 -4.28
N LEU A 2 17.03 1.61 -4.24
CA LEU A 2 17.50 2.42 -5.39
C LEU A 2 18.79 1.89 -6.03
N ASP A 3 19.72 1.34 -5.28
CA ASP A 3 20.97 0.78 -5.82
C ASP A 3 20.76 -0.55 -6.56
N ASN A 4 19.64 -1.22 -6.34
CA ASN A 4 19.29 -2.48 -7.00
C ASN A 4 18.45 -2.27 -8.26
N VAL A 5 17.68 -1.19 -8.34
CA VAL A 5 16.79 -0.89 -9.47
C VAL A 5 17.55 -0.82 -10.80
N PRO A 6 18.73 -0.16 -10.91
CA PRO A 6 19.48 -0.13 -12.17
C PRO A 6 20.00 -1.50 -12.62
N LYS A 7 20.25 -2.42 -11.66
CA LYS A 7 20.77 -3.76 -11.95
C LYS A 7 19.68 -4.68 -12.51
N TYR A 8 18.52 -4.69 -11.87
CA TYR A 8 17.44 -5.65 -12.16
C TYR A 8 16.35 -5.06 -13.05
N GLY A 9 16.17 -3.75 -12.99
CA GLY A 9 15.06 -3.05 -13.61
C GLY A 9 13.74 -3.27 -12.85
N VAL A 10 12.77 -2.41 -13.11
CA VAL A 10 11.42 -2.55 -12.55
C VAL A 10 10.32 -2.33 -13.59
N GLY A 11 10.65 -1.79 -14.76
CA GLY A 11 9.71 -1.61 -15.87
C GLY A 11 8.50 -0.73 -15.55
N ILE A 12 8.53 0.07 -14.47
CA ILE A 12 7.44 0.94 -13.98
C ILE A 12 7.98 2.28 -13.52
N ASN A 13 7.08 3.26 -13.38
CA ASN A 13 7.36 4.45 -12.57
C ASN A 13 7.28 4.07 -11.10
N MET A 14 8.16 4.59 -10.27
CA MET A 14 8.20 4.28 -8.85
C MET A 14 8.49 5.50 -7.99
N ALA A 15 7.90 5.54 -6.82
CA ALA A 15 8.28 6.43 -5.71
C ALA A 15 8.67 5.58 -4.51
N ILE A 16 9.66 6.01 -3.76
CA ILE A 16 10.10 5.32 -2.54
C ILE A 16 9.76 6.18 -1.34
N LEU A 17 9.18 5.55 -0.32
CA LEU A 17 8.98 6.16 0.99
C LEU A 17 9.89 5.44 1.99
N GLN A 18 10.70 6.21 2.71
CA GLN A 18 11.48 5.69 3.82
C GLN A 18 10.54 5.38 4.99
N PHE A 19 10.55 4.16 5.49
CA PHE A 19 9.77 3.88 6.70
C PHE A 19 10.40 4.55 7.92
N ALA A 20 9.52 5.13 8.75
CA ALA A 20 9.84 5.77 10.01
C ALA A 20 9.32 4.85 11.13
N SER A 21 10.17 3.99 11.66
CA SER A 21 9.75 2.95 12.60
C SER A 21 10.88 2.39 13.47
N PRO A 22 10.61 2.09 14.74
CA PRO A 22 11.52 1.32 15.59
C PRO A 22 11.51 -0.17 15.17
N PRO A 23 12.58 -0.95 15.40
CA PRO A 23 13.90 -0.48 15.83
C PRO A 23 14.83 -0.14 14.64
N PHE A 24 14.29 0.03 13.43
CA PHE A 24 15.09 0.09 12.20
C PHE A 24 15.64 1.48 11.89
N THR A 25 14.80 2.51 12.01
CA THR A 25 15.17 3.90 11.71
C THR A 25 15.23 4.76 12.97
N PHE A 26 14.54 4.35 14.01
CA PHE A 26 14.58 4.93 15.34
C PHE A 26 14.89 3.85 16.37
N LYS A 27 15.46 4.25 17.52
CA LYS A 27 15.76 3.33 18.60
C LYS A 27 14.50 2.74 19.23
N ASP A 28 13.50 3.58 19.44
CA ASP A 28 12.24 3.24 20.09
C ASP A 28 11.06 4.02 19.47
N ALA A 29 9.88 3.93 20.07
CA ALA A 29 8.65 4.54 19.57
C ALA A 29 8.53 6.06 19.85
N ASN A 30 9.54 6.67 20.50
CA ASN A 30 9.53 8.07 20.90
C ASN A 30 10.82 8.82 20.45
N PRO A 31 11.14 8.83 19.13
CA PRO A 31 12.28 9.59 18.64
C PRO A 31 12.11 11.09 18.89
N SER A 32 13.22 11.79 19.06
CA SER A 32 13.27 13.25 19.13
C SER A 32 12.90 13.88 17.78
N GLN A 33 12.49 15.13 17.79
CA GLN A 33 12.24 15.88 16.57
C GLN A 33 13.48 15.96 15.67
N GLN A 34 14.67 16.09 16.25
CA GLN A 34 15.92 16.13 15.47
C GLN A 34 16.19 14.80 14.76
N GLU A 35 15.97 13.64 15.40
CA GLU A 35 16.09 12.34 14.75
C GLU A 35 15.10 12.18 13.58
N MET A 36 13.89 12.74 13.71
CA MET A 36 12.91 12.76 12.61
C MET A 36 13.38 13.63 11.45
N ILE A 37 13.91 14.83 11.76
CA ILE A 37 14.48 15.77 10.79
C ILE A 37 15.61 15.09 10.01
N ASP A 38 16.57 14.52 10.71
CA ASP A 38 17.74 13.87 10.12
C ASP A 38 17.33 12.68 9.21
N LEU A 39 16.36 11.89 9.65
CA LEU A 39 15.81 10.79 8.83
C LEU A 39 15.15 11.30 7.54
N ILE A 40 14.32 12.35 7.65
CA ILE A 40 13.58 12.90 6.50
C ILE A 40 14.56 13.51 5.51
N ASP A 41 15.43 14.40 5.96
CA ASP A 41 16.38 15.13 5.10
C ASP A 41 17.30 14.16 4.36
N LYS A 42 17.91 13.21 5.08
CA LYS A 42 18.73 12.16 4.48
C LYS A 42 17.95 11.33 3.46
N SER A 43 16.71 10.96 3.77
CA SER A 43 15.89 10.15 2.86
C SER A 43 15.55 10.89 1.56
N LEU A 44 15.23 12.20 1.66
CA LEU A 44 14.97 13.03 0.49
C LEU A 44 16.22 13.19 -0.37
N GLU A 45 17.39 13.45 0.24
CA GLU A 45 18.67 13.55 -0.46
C GLU A 45 19.08 12.25 -1.17
N GLU A 46 18.71 11.08 -0.61
CA GLU A 46 18.96 9.78 -1.22
C GLU A 46 17.98 9.42 -2.36
N GLY A 47 16.92 10.21 -2.56
CA GLY A 47 15.94 10.05 -3.65
C GLY A 47 14.59 9.49 -3.24
N ALA A 48 14.29 9.38 -1.94
CA ALA A 48 12.93 9.07 -1.48
C ALA A 48 12.00 10.26 -1.73
N LEU A 49 10.71 9.98 -1.97
CA LEU A 49 9.66 10.99 -2.08
C LEU A 49 9.23 11.51 -0.70
N GLY A 50 9.43 10.72 0.34
CA GLY A 50 9.03 11.06 1.70
C GLY A 50 9.12 9.88 2.65
N VAL A 51 8.24 9.86 3.65
CA VAL A 51 8.27 8.88 4.73
C VAL A 51 6.95 8.11 4.88
N LYS A 52 7.05 6.90 5.45
CA LYS A 52 5.89 6.07 5.79
C LYS A 52 5.93 5.63 7.24
N LEU A 53 4.83 5.86 7.96
CA LEU A 53 4.58 5.32 9.29
C LEU A 53 3.99 3.91 9.17
N LEU A 54 4.50 2.96 9.97
CA LEU A 54 4.13 1.53 9.92
C LEU A 54 3.39 1.09 11.19
N GLY A 55 2.29 1.76 11.51
CA GLY A 55 1.56 1.56 12.78
C GLY A 55 1.02 0.15 13.02
N GLY A 56 0.79 -0.64 11.98
CA GLY A 56 0.35 -2.03 12.12
C GLY A 56 1.42 -2.98 12.63
N HIS A 57 2.69 -2.68 12.40
CA HIS A 57 3.82 -3.56 12.73
C HIS A 57 4.80 -2.93 13.73
N TYR A 58 5.11 -1.65 13.54
CA TYR A 58 6.16 -0.93 14.25
C TYR A 58 5.68 0.48 14.62
N PRO A 59 4.69 0.57 15.53
CA PRO A 59 4.02 1.83 15.84
C PRO A 59 4.94 2.81 16.59
N LEU A 60 4.71 4.10 16.33
CA LEU A 60 5.20 5.22 17.13
C LEU A 60 4.12 5.61 18.17
N GLU A 61 4.53 6.43 19.15
CA GLU A 61 3.58 7.08 20.06
C GLU A 61 2.64 8.02 19.28
N PRO A 62 1.38 8.26 19.73
CA PRO A 62 0.44 9.12 19.02
C PRO A 62 0.97 10.53 18.76
N GLU A 63 1.50 11.19 19.80
CA GLU A 63 2.02 12.54 19.72
C GLU A 63 3.25 12.65 18.82
N VAL A 64 4.08 11.62 18.84
CA VAL A 64 5.25 11.48 17.96
C VAL A 64 4.83 11.32 16.51
N SER A 65 3.78 10.53 16.25
CA SER A 65 3.20 10.38 14.91
C SER A 65 2.68 11.71 14.35
N SER A 66 1.99 12.50 15.18
CA SER A 66 1.54 13.86 14.80
C SER A 66 2.72 14.78 14.51
N LEU A 67 3.76 14.76 15.36
CA LEU A 67 4.96 15.58 15.17
C LEU A 67 5.70 15.19 13.89
N LEU A 68 5.82 13.89 13.60
CA LEU A 68 6.47 13.40 12.37
C LEU A 68 5.72 13.86 11.11
N ILE A 69 4.38 13.83 11.12
CA ILE A 69 3.57 14.34 9.99
C ILE A 69 3.89 15.82 9.73
N ARG A 70 3.85 16.66 10.76
CA ARG A 70 4.14 18.08 10.63
C ARG A 70 5.56 18.34 10.15
N THR A 71 6.54 17.69 10.78
CA THR A 71 7.96 17.81 10.41
C THR A 71 8.21 17.41 8.96
N ALA A 72 7.58 16.34 8.47
CA ALA A 72 7.71 15.91 7.09
C ALA A 72 7.09 16.92 6.10
N LEU A 73 5.92 17.46 6.42
CA LEU A 73 5.26 18.48 5.58
C LEU A 73 6.02 19.79 5.53
N GLU A 74 6.61 20.25 6.62
CA GLU A 74 7.50 21.41 6.67
C GLU A 74 8.71 21.24 5.73
N ARG A 75 9.17 20.01 5.54
CA ARG A 75 10.24 19.63 4.62
C ARG A 75 9.75 19.26 3.22
N ARG A 76 8.48 19.49 2.93
CA ARG A 76 7.84 19.16 1.65
C ARG A 76 8.01 17.67 1.28
N ALA A 77 8.05 16.79 2.28
CA ALA A 77 8.08 15.34 2.10
C ALA A 77 6.68 14.76 2.03
N TYR A 78 6.49 13.74 1.20
CA TYR A 78 5.24 12.97 1.17
C TYR A 78 5.10 12.14 2.45
N VAL A 79 3.89 12.09 3.00
CA VAL A 79 3.60 11.30 4.20
C VAL A 79 2.54 10.25 3.89
N ALA A 80 2.88 8.98 4.12
CA ALA A 80 1.91 7.89 4.11
C ALA A 80 1.86 7.19 5.47
N TRP A 81 0.70 6.75 5.88
CA TRP A 81 0.51 6.07 7.16
C TRP A 81 -0.32 4.79 7.01
N HIS A 82 0.25 3.64 7.41
CA HIS A 82 -0.50 2.47 7.84
C HIS A 82 -0.94 2.74 9.28
N ALA A 83 -2.22 3.06 9.49
CA ALA A 83 -2.72 3.53 10.79
C ALA A 83 -2.48 2.54 11.93
N GLY A 84 -2.22 3.09 13.08
CA GLY A 84 -1.92 2.43 14.34
C GLY A 84 -0.80 3.14 15.08
N THR A 85 -0.90 3.16 16.39
CA THR A 85 0.09 3.72 17.33
C THR A 85 0.38 2.68 18.40
N THR A 86 1.26 3.03 19.34
CA THR A 86 1.46 2.20 20.55
C THR A 86 0.17 2.04 21.37
N LYS A 87 -0.80 2.96 21.20
CA LYS A 87 -2.05 3.02 21.96
C LYS A 87 -3.19 2.27 21.28
N ASN A 88 -3.36 2.46 19.96
CA ASN A 88 -4.37 1.80 19.14
C ASN A 88 -3.71 1.02 18.00
N GLY A 89 -4.12 -0.25 17.82
CA GLY A 89 -3.61 -1.09 16.74
C GLY A 89 -4.15 -0.71 15.36
N SER A 90 -3.77 -1.49 14.34
CA SER A 90 -4.26 -1.34 12.96
C SER A 90 -5.70 -1.87 12.85
N ASN A 91 -6.67 -1.07 13.22
CA ASN A 91 -8.11 -1.30 13.20
C ASN A 91 -8.85 0.04 13.08
N ILE A 92 -10.18 0.04 13.18
CA ILE A 92 -10.98 1.27 13.03
C ILE A 92 -10.64 2.33 14.11
N ASN A 93 -10.30 1.95 15.34
CA ASN A 93 -9.90 2.89 16.39
C ASN A 93 -8.55 3.54 16.04
N GLY A 94 -7.60 2.76 15.52
CA GLY A 94 -6.32 3.28 15.04
C GLY A 94 -6.47 4.20 13.82
N MET A 95 -7.46 3.94 12.95
CA MET A 95 -7.79 4.84 11.85
C MET A 95 -8.36 6.19 12.35
N ILE A 96 -9.28 6.15 13.30
CA ILE A 96 -9.86 7.36 13.93
C ILE A 96 -8.74 8.18 14.59
N GLU A 97 -7.85 7.52 15.33
CA GLU A 97 -6.71 8.17 15.96
C GLU A 97 -5.75 8.78 14.94
N ALA A 98 -5.45 8.08 13.84
CA ALA A 98 -4.57 8.57 12.78
C ALA A 98 -5.10 9.85 12.13
N VAL A 99 -6.40 9.90 11.82
CA VAL A 99 -7.05 11.11 11.28
C VAL A 99 -7.00 12.26 12.29
N LYS A 100 -7.23 11.98 13.58
CA LYS A 100 -7.07 12.98 14.64
C LYS A 100 -5.65 13.49 14.76
N MET A 101 -4.64 12.61 14.68
CA MET A 101 -3.22 12.98 14.75
C MET A 101 -2.74 13.75 13.51
N ALA A 102 -3.42 13.59 12.37
CA ALA A 102 -3.16 14.41 11.20
C ALA A 102 -3.53 15.89 11.42
N ASP A 103 -4.42 16.20 12.35
CA ASP A 103 -4.75 17.56 12.81
C ASP A 103 -5.02 18.55 11.65
N GLY A 104 -5.78 18.10 10.63
CA GLY A 104 -6.08 18.88 9.42
C GLY A 104 -4.95 18.93 8.38
N TYR A 105 -3.79 18.42 8.66
CA TYR A 105 -2.70 18.34 7.69
C TYR A 105 -2.97 17.28 6.60
N PRO A 106 -2.54 17.51 5.36
CA PRO A 106 -2.69 16.54 4.29
C PRO A 106 -1.83 15.30 4.53
N MET A 107 -2.43 14.12 4.37
CA MET A 107 -1.75 12.85 4.59
C MET A 107 -2.36 11.76 3.69
N HIS A 108 -1.53 10.81 3.25
CA HIS A 108 -1.98 9.59 2.61
C HIS A 108 -2.24 8.49 3.65
N LEU A 109 -3.50 8.19 3.91
CA LEU A 109 -3.90 7.08 4.76
C LEU A 109 -4.02 5.80 3.92
N ALA A 110 -3.14 4.85 4.17
CA ALA A 110 -2.98 3.68 3.32
C ALA A 110 -4.04 2.61 3.60
N HIS A 111 -4.46 1.90 2.53
CA HIS A 111 -5.24 0.65 2.51
C HIS A 111 -6.40 0.61 3.52
N ILE A 112 -7.38 1.49 3.33
CA ILE A 112 -8.53 1.69 4.24
C ILE A 112 -9.24 0.38 4.61
N ASN A 113 -9.38 -0.55 3.68
CA ASN A 113 -9.98 -1.87 3.95
C ASN A 113 -9.27 -2.67 5.06
N ALA A 114 -8.01 -2.36 5.38
CA ALA A 114 -7.30 -2.99 6.48
C ALA A 114 -7.90 -2.68 7.86
N TYR A 115 -8.62 -1.57 7.97
CA TYR A 115 -9.27 -1.12 9.22
C TYR A 115 -10.74 -1.52 9.32
N CYS A 116 -11.31 -2.15 8.28
CA CYS A 116 -12.72 -2.52 8.14
C CYS A 116 -12.90 -4.04 8.05
N ARG A 117 -12.24 -4.79 8.94
CA ARG A 117 -12.20 -6.26 8.93
C ARG A 117 -13.12 -6.92 9.96
N GLY A 118 -13.82 -6.13 10.75
CA GLY A 118 -14.64 -6.65 11.85
C GLY A 118 -13.81 -6.94 13.12
N ALA A 119 -12.74 -6.18 13.35
CA ALA A 119 -11.85 -6.40 14.49
C ALA A 119 -12.38 -5.80 15.81
N ILE A 120 -13.15 -4.74 15.73
CA ILE A 120 -13.70 -4.00 16.90
C ILE A 120 -15.23 -4.03 16.87
N LYS A 121 -15.83 -3.85 15.69
CA LYS A 121 -17.27 -3.87 15.44
C LYS A 121 -17.55 -4.76 14.21
N ASP A 122 -18.83 -4.89 13.82
CA ASP A 122 -19.14 -5.51 12.53
C ASP A 122 -18.40 -4.82 11.38
N ALA A 123 -17.93 -5.58 10.40
CA ALA A 123 -17.10 -5.07 9.33
C ALA A 123 -17.78 -3.97 8.50
N MET A 124 -19.10 -4.04 8.32
CA MET A 124 -19.85 -2.98 7.61
C MET A 124 -20.07 -1.76 8.48
N GLU A 125 -20.21 -1.91 9.82
CA GLU A 125 -20.24 -0.80 10.77
C GLU A 125 -18.89 -0.06 10.76
N GLU A 126 -17.76 -0.79 10.82
CA GLU A 126 -16.43 -0.19 10.70
C GLU A 126 -16.26 0.54 9.36
N THR A 127 -16.81 -0.03 8.28
CA THR A 127 -16.77 0.58 6.94
C THR A 127 -17.57 1.88 6.88
N ALA A 128 -18.75 1.92 7.47
CA ALA A 128 -19.56 3.14 7.54
C ALA A 128 -18.82 4.23 8.32
N ILE A 129 -18.26 3.90 9.48
CA ILE A 129 -17.43 4.82 10.28
C ILE A 129 -16.25 5.36 9.47
N ALA A 130 -15.55 4.50 8.74
CA ALA A 130 -14.41 4.90 7.91
C ALA A 130 -14.83 5.87 6.79
N ILE A 131 -15.94 5.60 6.11
CA ILE A 131 -16.49 6.46 5.05
C ILE A 131 -16.87 7.83 5.60
N ASP A 132 -17.61 7.88 6.71
CA ASP A 132 -18.05 9.14 7.33
C ASP A 132 -16.85 9.95 7.84
N LEU A 133 -15.87 9.30 8.45
CA LEU A 133 -14.63 9.93 8.91
C LEU A 133 -13.85 10.56 7.74
N LEU A 134 -13.72 9.85 6.60
CA LEU A 134 -13.05 10.38 5.41
C LEU A 134 -13.83 11.48 4.70
N LYS A 135 -15.17 11.42 4.73
CA LYS A 135 -16.01 12.53 4.24
C LYS A 135 -15.79 13.80 5.04
N ALA A 136 -15.71 13.68 6.36
CA ALA A 136 -15.50 14.82 7.26
C ALA A 136 -14.07 15.40 7.20
N ASN A 137 -13.09 14.64 6.66
CA ASN A 137 -11.68 15.01 6.62
C ASN A 137 -11.13 15.00 5.19
N PRO A 138 -11.48 15.98 4.34
CA PRO A 138 -11.09 16.02 2.92
C PRO A 138 -9.58 16.22 2.69
N ASN A 139 -8.82 16.61 3.72
CA ASN A 139 -7.36 16.67 3.71
C ASN A 139 -6.70 15.28 3.66
N ILE A 140 -7.42 14.21 4.03
CA ILE A 140 -6.92 12.84 4.00
C ILE A 140 -7.14 12.25 2.61
N PHE A 141 -6.05 11.87 1.94
CA PHE A 141 -6.07 11.09 0.70
C PHE A 141 -5.87 9.63 1.06
N CYS A 142 -6.46 8.73 0.29
CA CYS A 142 -6.41 7.32 0.68
C CYS A 142 -6.61 6.37 -0.50
N GLU A 143 -6.26 5.13 -0.28
CA GLU A 143 -6.51 4.04 -1.20
C GLU A 143 -7.05 2.81 -0.45
N SER A 144 -7.62 1.89 -1.21
CA SER A 144 -8.08 0.61 -0.71
C SER A 144 -7.80 -0.47 -1.75
N TYR A 145 -7.46 -1.68 -1.33
CA TYR A 145 -7.24 -2.75 -2.26
C TYR A 145 -8.41 -3.75 -2.29
N VAL A 146 -8.63 -4.32 -3.47
CA VAL A 146 -9.76 -5.24 -3.72
C VAL A 146 -9.42 -6.71 -3.45
N SER A 147 -8.16 -7.05 -3.15
CA SER A 147 -7.76 -8.41 -2.82
C SER A 147 -8.38 -8.91 -1.49
N PRO A 148 -8.88 -10.15 -1.43
CA PRO A 148 -9.27 -10.77 -0.17
C PRO A 148 -8.08 -11.03 0.77
N LYS A 149 -6.87 -11.02 0.23
CA LYS A 149 -5.64 -11.43 0.91
C LYS A 149 -4.94 -10.25 1.59
N ASN A 150 -4.35 -10.50 2.78
CA ASN A 150 -3.39 -9.58 3.40
C ASN A 150 -1.95 -10.04 3.12
N GLY A 151 -0.97 -9.33 3.68
CA GLY A 151 0.43 -9.74 3.73
C GLY A 151 0.92 -9.79 5.17
N THR A 152 1.67 -10.84 5.51
CA THR A 152 2.27 -11.02 6.82
C THR A 152 3.49 -11.95 6.76
N ARG A 153 4.07 -12.29 7.91
CA ARG A 153 5.12 -13.32 8.06
C ARG A 153 4.62 -14.42 8.98
N LEU A 154 4.85 -15.67 8.59
CA LEU A 154 4.44 -16.84 9.36
C LEU A 154 5.56 -17.35 10.30
N THR A 155 6.52 -16.49 10.62
CA THR A 155 7.70 -16.83 11.43
C THR A 155 7.32 -17.06 12.89
N CYS A 156 7.77 -18.17 13.44
CA CYS A 156 7.71 -18.49 14.87
C CYS A 156 9.10 -18.41 15.48
N ASP A 157 9.18 -18.13 16.77
CA ASP A 157 10.42 -18.28 17.53
C ASP A 157 10.68 -19.75 17.90
N LYS A 158 11.80 -19.99 18.58
CA LYS A 158 12.21 -21.33 19.04
C LYS A 158 11.23 -22.01 19.99
N ASP A 159 10.41 -21.22 20.68
CA ASP A 159 9.42 -21.70 21.64
C ASP A 159 8.04 -21.87 20.95
N GLY A 160 7.96 -21.69 19.61
CA GLY A 160 6.76 -21.85 18.81
C GLY A 160 5.82 -20.64 18.85
N LYS A 161 6.23 -19.51 19.42
CA LYS A 161 5.41 -18.29 19.48
C LYS A 161 5.49 -17.51 18.17
N ILE A 162 4.35 -17.02 17.71
CA ILE A 162 4.26 -16.16 16.53
C ILE A 162 4.97 -14.82 16.77
N GLN A 163 5.86 -14.42 15.85
CA GLN A 163 6.57 -13.15 15.93
C GLN A 163 5.73 -11.96 15.38
N SER A 164 4.85 -12.21 14.42
CA SER A 164 4.02 -11.18 13.79
C SER A 164 2.68 -11.02 14.49
N LYS A 165 2.42 -9.84 15.06
CA LYS A 165 1.09 -9.49 15.61
C LYS A 165 -0.03 -9.63 14.57
N VAL A 166 0.26 -9.32 13.29
CA VAL A 166 -0.71 -9.45 12.19
C VAL A 166 -1.09 -10.91 11.99
N THR A 167 -0.14 -11.83 12.02
CA THR A 167 -0.41 -13.27 11.93
C THR A 167 -1.25 -13.75 13.11
N GLY A 168 -0.89 -13.37 14.34
CA GLY A 168 -1.68 -13.70 15.52
C GLY A 168 -3.14 -13.23 15.39
N ASN A 169 -3.36 -11.98 14.98
CA ASN A 169 -4.70 -11.44 14.76
C ASN A 169 -5.49 -12.23 13.68
N CYS A 170 -4.82 -12.64 12.60
CA CYS A 170 -5.47 -13.45 11.56
C CYS A 170 -5.84 -14.86 12.07
N LEU A 171 -4.94 -15.51 12.80
CA LEU A 171 -5.21 -16.82 13.41
C LEU A 171 -6.42 -16.74 14.36
N ARG A 172 -6.43 -15.74 15.25
CA ARG A 172 -7.54 -15.50 16.17
C ARG A 172 -8.86 -15.27 15.44
N ALA A 173 -8.85 -14.47 14.37
CA ALA A 173 -10.05 -14.21 13.56
C ALA A 173 -10.64 -15.45 12.90
N PHE A 174 -9.82 -16.48 12.63
CA PHE A 174 -10.25 -17.77 12.11
C PHE A 174 -10.43 -18.86 13.19
N GLY A 175 -10.25 -18.51 14.48
CA GLY A 175 -10.44 -19.43 15.59
C GLY A 175 -9.27 -20.40 15.84
N PHE A 176 -8.08 -20.08 15.33
CA PHE A 176 -6.85 -20.85 15.58
C PHE A 176 -6.06 -20.26 16.76
N THR A 177 -5.20 -21.08 17.38
CA THR A 177 -4.25 -20.63 18.41
C THR A 177 -3.17 -19.72 17.80
N GLU A 178 -2.65 -18.78 18.61
CA GLU A 178 -1.64 -17.80 18.17
C GLU A 178 -0.21 -18.34 18.34
N ASP A 179 0.03 -19.51 17.79
CA ASP A 179 1.28 -20.24 17.90
C ASP A 179 1.59 -21.07 16.65
N LYS A 180 2.65 -21.86 16.69
CA LYS A 180 3.10 -22.73 15.61
C LYS A 180 2.04 -23.75 15.20
N ASP A 181 1.28 -24.29 16.14
CA ASP A 181 0.24 -25.29 15.85
C ASP A 181 -0.97 -24.64 15.18
N GLY A 182 -1.33 -23.40 15.57
CA GLY A 182 -2.36 -22.63 14.89
C GLY A 182 -1.99 -22.30 13.44
N VAL A 183 -0.74 -21.97 13.14
CA VAL A 183 -0.30 -21.77 11.74
C VAL A 183 -0.41 -23.07 10.95
N ARG A 184 0.04 -24.21 11.53
CA ARG A 184 -0.07 -25.54 10.90
C ARG A 184 -1.52 -25.86 10.56
N ALA A 185 -2.41 -25.70 11.53
CA ALA A 185 -3.85 -25.94 11.36
C ALA A 185 -4.45 -25.01 10.30
N ALA A 186 -4.10 -23.73 10.29
CA ALA A 186 -4.58 -22.75 9.33
C ALA A 186 -4.11 -23.03 7.89
N LEU A 187 -2.85 -23.50 7.72
CA LEU A 187 -2.33 -23.95 6.42
C LEU A 187 -3.10 -25.15 5.91
N LEU A 188 -3.27 -26.20 6.71
CA LEU A 188 -4.03 -27.42 6.34
C LEU A 188 -5.49 -27.13 6.06
N ALA A 189 -6.10 -26.18 6.77
CA ALA A 189 -7.49 -25.77 6.55
C ALA A 189 -7.68 -24.81 5.36
N GLY A 190 -6.63 -24.47 4.62
CA GLY A 190 -6.71 -23.53 3.49
C GLY A 190 -7.00 -22.07 3.88
N LYS A 191 -6.77 -21.68 5.15
CA LYS A 191 -6.99 -20.33 5.67
C LYS A 191 -5.74 -19.47 5.62
N ALA A 192 -4.55 -20.09 5.80
CA ALA A 192 -3.26 -19.47 5.62
C ALA A 192 -2.59 -19.92 4.32
N PHE A 193 -1.75 -19.07 3.77
CA PHE A 193 -0.99 -19.30 2.54
C PHE A 193 0.48 -18.96 2.76
N VAL A 194 1.37 -19.75 2.15
CA VAL A 194 2.81 -19.51 2.10
C VAL A 194 3.16 -18.87 0.76
N VAL A 195 4.00 -17.84 0.78
CA VAL A 195 4.60 -17.26 -0.44
C VAL A 195 5.76 -18.15 -0.90
N TYR A 196 5.79 -18.47 -2.18
CA TYR A 196 6.87 -19.24 -2.77
C TYR A 196 7.29 -18.69 -4.13
N ASP A 197 8.48 -19.03 -4.58
CA ASP A 197 8.96 -18.75 -5.93
C ASP A 197 8.44 -19.85 -6.87
N ALA A 198 7.63 -19.43 -7.85
CA ALA A 198 7.02 -20.30 -8.87
C ALA A 198 7.79 -20.31 -10.20
N GLY A 199 9.11 -20.06 -10.17
CA GLY A 199 9.95 -20.01 -11.36
C GLY A 199 10.11 -18.59 -11.92
N GLY A 200 10.50 -17.64 -11.05
CA GLY A 200 10.77 -16.25 -11.41
C GLY A 200 9.63 -15.28 -11.05
N TYR A 201 8.55 -15.75 -10.47
CA TYR A 201 7.50 -14.94 -9.88
C TYR A 201 7.03 -15.51 -8.55
N SER A 202 6.53 -14.67 -7.68
CA SER A 202 5.96 -15.11 -6.40
C SER A 202 4.52 -15.58 -6.59
N ASP A 203 4.17 -16.69 -5.95
CA ASP A 203 2.81 -17.21 -5.88
C ASP A 203 2.48 -17.69 -4.46
N LEU A 204 1.23 -18.09 -4.22
CA LEU A 204 0.70 -18.50 -2.93
C LEU A 204 0.23 -19.94 -2.98
N MET A 205 0.60 -20.73 -1.97
CA MET A 205 0.12 -22.09 -1.78
C MET A 205 -0.44 -22.31 -0.39
N THR A 206 -1.28 -23.31 -0.24
CA THR A 206 -1.89 -23.75 1.03
C THR A 206 -1.92 -25.28 1.10
N GLY A 207 -2.37 -25.84 2.21
CA GLY A 207 -2.45 -27.29 2.41
C GLY A 207 -1.10 -27.92 2.79
N GLU A 208 -0.97 -29.22 2.54
CA GLU A 208 0.19 -30.02 2.98
C GLU A 208 1.51 -29.56 2.35
N GLU A 209 1.50 -29.16 1.08
CA GLU A 209 2.73 -28.67 0.42
C GLU A 209 3.20 -27.35 1.03
N ALA A 210 2.28 -26.44 1.33
CA ALA A 210 2.59 -25.20 2.03
C ALA A 210 3.17 -25.49 3.44
N LEU A 211 2.60 -26.45 4.15
CA LEU A 211 3.10 -26.87 5.45
C LEU A 211 4.54 -27.41 5.35
N ARG A 212 4.81 -28.31 4.41
CA ARG A 212 6.17 -28.83 4.18
C ARG A 212 7.18 -27.70 3.90
N ARG A 213 6.85 -26.75 3.06
CA ARG A 213 7.72 -25.61 2.74
C ARG A 213 7.94 -24.68 3.93
N TRP A 214 6.90 -24.44 4.70
CA TRP A 214 6.98 -23.62 5.90
C TRP A 214 7.89 -24.24 6.97
N GLU A 215 7.76 -25.56 7.19
CA GLU A 215 8.62 -26.31 8.10
C GLU A 215 10.06 -26.41 7.59
N ALA A 216 10.27 -26.67 6.30
CA ALA A 216 11.59 -26.73 5.67
C ALA A 216 12.36 -25.40 5.73
N ALA A 217 11.65 -24.27 5.77
CA ALA A 217 12.21 -22.92 5.91
C ALA A 217 12.35 -22.48 7.39
N ASP A 218 12.26 -23.41 8.33
CA ASP A 218 12.23 -23.10 9.77
C ASP A 218 11.24 -21.98 10.11
N THR A 219 10.04 -22.08 9.57
CA THR A 219 8.92 -21.11 9.67
C THR A 219 9.16 -19.71 9.08
N ASN A 220 10.37 -19.41 8.61
CA ASN A 220 10.78 -18.07 8.17
C ASN A 220 10.33 -17.76 6.72
N VAL A 221 9.04 -17.67 6.49
CA VAL A 221 8.45 -17.37 5.18
C VAL A 221 7.42 -16.23 5.26
N GLY A 222 7.24 -15.56 4.13
CA GLY A 222 6.09 -14.67 3.91
C GLY A 222 4.79 -15.47 3.83
N GLY A 223 3.71 -14.87 4.29
CA GLY A 223 2.41 -15.52 4.26
C GLY A 223 1.25 -14.56 4.07
N SER A 224 0.07 -15.14 3.91
CA SER A 224 -1.18 -14.42 3.64
C SER A 224 -2.37 -15.15 4.24
N PHE A 225 -3.44 -14.39 4.50
CA PHE A 225 -4.75 -14.91 4.92
C PHE A 225 -5.84 -14.23 4.09
N ASN A 226 -6.95 -14.93 3.81
CA ASN A 226 -8.15 -14.35 3.21
C ASN A 226 -8.96 -13.57 4.27
N ILE A 227 -8.42 -12.49 4.79
CA ILE A 227 -8.95 -11.77 5.95
C ILE A 227 -9.81 -10.55 5.59
N ASN A 228 -9.78 -10.09 4.33
CA ASN A 228 -10.53 -8.90 3.92
C ASN A 228 -11.94 -9.29 3.46
N PRO A 229 -13.01 -8.89 4.17
CA PRO A 229 -14.38 -9.22 3.79
C PRO A 229 -14.77 -8.60 2.44
N PRO A 230 -15.66 -9.21 1.64
CA PRO A 230 -16.03 -8.71 0.32
C PRO A 230 -16.82 -7.40 0.37
N LEU A 231 -17.82 -7.28 1.25
CA LEU A 231 -18.70 -6.10 1.31
C LEU A 231 -17.96 -4.80 1.64
N PRO A 232 -17.06 -4.73 2.65
CA PRO A 232 -16.20 -3.57 2.88
C PRO A 232 -15.42 -3.14 1.65
N ARG A 233 -14.79 -4.09 0.93
CA ARG A 233 -14.01 -3.79 -0.27
C ARG A 233 -14.84 -3.14 -1.37
N ILE A 234 -16.08 -3.63 -1.57
CA ILE A 234 -17.03 -3.09 -2.54
C ILE A 234 -17.51 -1.70 -2.10
N ALA A 235 -17.95 -1.56 -0.84
CA ALA A 235 -18.44 -0.29 -0.30
C ALA A 235 -17.38 0.82 -0.39
N LEU A 236 -16.13 0.54 0.00
CA LEU A 236 -15.02 1.49 -0.11
C LEU A 236 -14.67 1.84 -1.56
N ALA A 237 -14.80 0.88 -2.49
CA ALA A 237 -14.51 1.13 -3.90
C ALA A 237 -15.49 2.13 -4.54
N GLN A 238 -16.78 2.10 -4.15
CA GLN A 238 -17.83 2.90 -4.78
C GLN A 238 -18.22 4.17 -4.00
N ALA A 239 -17.81 4.32 -2.73
CA ALA A 239 -18.23 5.43 -1.88
C ALA A 239 -17.87 6.79 -2.48
N LYS A 240 -18.86 7.69 -2.54
CA LYS A 240 -18.73 9.05 -3.08
C LYS A 240 -19.11 10.11 -2.06
N ARG A 241 -18.55 11.29 -2.24
CA ARG A 241 -18.94 12.55 -1.58
C ARG A 241 -20.13 13.15 -2.31
N ASP A 242 -20.72 14.18 -1.72
CA ASP A 242 -21.88 14.87 -2.30
C ASP A 242 -21.55 15.58 -3.63
N ASP A 243 -20.29 15.96 -3.84
CA ASP A 243 -19.78 16.53 -5.09
C ASP A 243 -19.45 15.48 -6.17
N GLY A 244 -19.72 14.20 -5.90
CA GLY A 244 -19.45 13.08 -6.80
C GLY A 244 -18.01 12.57 -6.75
N SER A 245 -17.07 13.22 -6.05
CA SER A 245 -15.71 12.73 -5.89
C SER A 245 -15.68 11.46 -5.02
N PHE A 246 -14.69 10.59 -5.24
CA PHE A 246 -14.56 9.39 -4.45
C PHE A 246 -14.10 9.68 -3.01
N VAL A 247 -14.69 9.00 -2.04
CA VAL A 247 -14.27 9.05 -0.64
C VAL A 247 -12.92 8.37 -0.47
N VAL A 248 -12.74 7.20 -1.10
CA VAL A 248 -11.47 6.50 -1.21
C VAL A 248 -10.93 6.77 -2.61
N ASP A 249 -9.84 7.52 -2.71
CA ASP A 249 -9.37 8.11 -3.97
C ASP A 249 -8.92 7.07 -4.99
N ALA A 250 -8.21 6.03 -4.56
CA ALA A 250 -7.57 5.08 -5.47
C ALA A 250 -7.83 3.61 -5.11
N ILE A 251 -7.60 2.74 -6.09
CA ILE A 251 -7.50 1.29 -5.90
C ILE A 251 -6.02 0.91 -5.96
N SER A 252 -5.54 0.19 -4.94
CA SER A 252 -4.17 -0.25 -4.81
C SER A 252 -4.06 -1.79 -4.80
N THR A 253 -2.85 -2.31 -4.66
CA THR A 253 -2.60 -3.74 -4.48
C THR A 253 -2.22 -4.07 -3.04
N ASP A 254 -1.57 -3.15 -2.32
CA ASP A 254 -0.82 -3.43 -1.09
C ASP A 254 0.08 -4.69 -1.26
N GLY A 255 0.61 -4.87 -2.49
CA GLY A 255 1.22 -6.12 -2.98
C GLY A 255 2.46 -6.51 -2.22
N GLY A 256 3.49 -5.66 -2.24
CA GLY A 256 4.79 -6.01 -1.68
C GLY A 256 5.32 -7.31 -2.29
N CYS A 257 5.83 -8.22 -1.44
CA CYS A 257 6.24 -9.56 -1.84
C CYS A 257 5.08 -10.56 -1.92
N ILE A 258 3.86 -10.14 -1.61
CA ILE A 258 2.66 -10.99 -1.66
C ILE A 258 2.00 -10.81 -3.02
N PRO A 259 1.68 -11.88 -3.76
CA PRO A 259 1.03 -11.81 -5.07
C PRO A 259 -0.45 -11.43 -4.92
N ARG A 260 -0.72 -10.13 -4.87
CA ARG A 260 -2.05 -9.52 -4.75
C ARG A 260 -2.37 -8.57 -5.91
N ASN A 261 -1.74 -8.76 -7.07
CA ASN A 261 -1.89 -7.91 -8.26
C ASN A 261 -3.20 -8.21 -8.98
N VAL A 262 -4.32 -7.93 -8.31
CA VAL A 262 -5.67 -8.27 -8.78
C VAL A 262 -6.48 -7.05 -9.23
N ILE A 263 -5.82 -5.90 -9.47
CA ILE A 263 -6.51 -4.67 -9.87
C ILE A 263 -7.32 -4.88 -11.15
N LEU A 264 -6.73 -5.48 -12.20
CA LEU A 264 -7.46 -5.72 -13.45
C LEU A 264 -8.58 -6.75 -13.24
N SER A 265 -8.26 -7.95 -12.74
CA SER A 265 -9.23 -9.04 -12.65
C SER A 265 -10.39 -8.74 -11.70
N GLN A 266 -10.11 -8.28 -10.48
CA GLN A 266 -11.16 -7.98 -9.50
C GLN A 266 -11.74 -6.57 -9.66
N GLY A 267 -10.94 -5.59 -10.06
CA GLY A 267 -11.43 -4.25 -10.31
C GLY A 267 -12.35 -4.19 -11.54
N LEU A 268 -12.01 -4.86 -12.63
CA LEU A 268 -12.92 -4.99 -13.79
C LEU A 268 -14.15 -5.86 -13.49
N SER A 269 -14.09 -6.74 -12.49
CA SER A 269 -15.30 -7.42 -12.00
C SER A 269 -16.29 -6.44 -11.36
N LEU A 270 -15.81 -5.39 -10.68
CA LEU A 270 -16.68 -4.31 -10.19
C LEU A 270 -17.37 -3.56 -11.34
N VAL A 271 -16.68 -3.40 -12.48
CA VAL A 271 -17.26 -2.79 -13.69
C VAL A 271 -18.33 -3.72 -14.30
N LYS A 272 -18.06 -5.01 -14.40
CA LYS A 272 -19.03 -6.00 -14.93
C LYS A 272 -20.29 -6.14 -14.08
N LEU A 273 -20.20 -5.80 -12.80
CA LEU A 273 -21.32 -5.81 -11.85
C LEU A 273 -21.99 -4.44 -11.69
N ASP A 274 -21.67 -3.46 -12.56
CA ASP A 274 -22.20 -2.09 -12.53
C ASP A 274 -21.97 -1.36 -11.19
N ILE A 275 -20.97 -1.78 -10.40
CA ILE A 275 -20.55 -1.11 -9.16
C ILE A 275 -19.72 0.14 -9.47
N LEU A 276 -18.89 0.07 -10.51
CA LEU A 276 -18.13 1.17 -11.09
C LEU A 276 -18.36 1.20 -12.60
N SER A 277 -18.40 2.39 -13.18
CA SER A 277 -18.23 2.52 -14.63
C SER A 277 -16.76 2.28 -15.01
N LEU A 278 -16.51 1.99 -16.29
CA LEU A 278 -15.12 1.84 -16.79
C LEU A 278 -14.31 3.14 -16.61
N SER A 279 -14.94 4.30 -16.77
CA SER A 279 -14.33 5.61 -16.53
C SER A 279 -13.94 5.79 -15.06
N GLU A 280 -14.81 5.43 -14.13
CA GLU A 280 -14.54 5.48 -12.69
C GLU A 280 -13.43 4.51 -12.29
N PHE A 281 -13.40 3.32 -12.88
CA PHE A 281 -12.29 2.38 -12.68
C PHE A 281 -10.96 2.98 -13.15
N ALA A 282 -10.91 3.56 -14.36
CA ALA A 282 -9.72 4.24 -14.88
C ALA A 282 -9.32 5.44 -14.03
N GLN A 283 -10.29 6.22 -13.54
CA GLN A 283 -10.05 7.33 -12.62
C GLN A 283 -9.36 6.85 -11.34
N LYS A 284 -9.85 5.79 -10.72
CA LYS A 284 -9.32 5.25 -9.45
C LYS A 284 -7.99 4.51 -9.61
N THR A 285 -7.66 4.01 -10.78
CA THR A 285 -6.44 3.21 -11.02
C THR A 285 -5.33 3.99 -11.74
N SER A 286 -5.65 5.14 -12.34
CA SER A 286 -4.71 5.93 -13.12
C SER A 286 -4.68 7.41 -12.69
N LEU A 287 -5.79 8.13 -12.88
CA LEU A 287 -5.82 9.57 -12.73
C LEU A 287 -5.66 10.02 -11.27
N ASN A 288 -6.42 9.42 -10.35
CA ASN A 288 -6.33 9.76 -8.93
C ASN A 288 -4.96 9.40 -8.32
N PRO A 289 -4.38 8.21 -8.54
CA PRO A 289 -3.01 7.93 -8.11
C PRO A 289 -1.98 8.93 -8.63
N ALA A 290 -2.05 9.32 -9.91
CA ALA A 290 -1.15 10.32 -10.47
C ALA A 290 -1.30 11.68 -9.76
N ARG A 291 -2.52 12.12 -9.47
CA ARG A 291 -2.78 13.36 -8.73
C ARG A 291 -2.32 13.29 -7.27
N MET A 292 -2.53 12.16 -6.58
CA MET A 292 -2.00 11.96 -5.23
C MET A 292 -0.49 12.15 -5.19
N LEU A 293 0.22 11.77 -6.26
CA LEU A 293 1.67 11.95 -6.41
C LEU A 293 2.07 13.27 -7.12
N ARG A 294 1.13 14.18 -7.43
CA ARG A 294 1.35 15.47 -8.14
C ARG A 294 1.93 15.32 -9.55
N LEU A 295 1.62 14.21 -10.21
CA LEU A 295 2.05 13.91 -11.58
C LEU A 295 1.05 14.48 -12.59
N ALA A 296 1.22 15.74 -12.96
CA ALA A 296 0.28 16.46 -13.82
C ALA A 296 0.14 15.85 -15.23
N ASN A 297 1.20 15.26 -15.75
CA ASN A 297 1.24 14.72 -17.11
C ASN A 297 0.97 13.20 -17.18
N LYS A 298 0.53 12.57 -16.08
CA LYS A 298 0.28 11.13 -16.02
C LYS A 298 -1.16 10.80 -15.59
N GLY A 299 -1.56 9.57 -15.87
CA GLY A 299 -2.86 9.06 -15.46
C GLY A 299 -4.04 9.45 -16.36
N HIS A 300 -3.80 10.12 -17.48
CA HIS A 300 -4.81 10.53 -18.45
C HIS A 300 -4.27 10.45 -19.89
N LEU A 301 -5.16 10.53 -20.88
CA LEU A 301 -4.85 10.43 -22.31
C LEU A 301 -5.02 11.76 -23.06
N SER A 302 -5.04 12.89 -22.36
CA SER A 302 -5.15 14.22 -22.97
C SER A 302 -3.88 14.57 -23.76
N GLY A 303 -4.00 15.48 -24.73
CA GLY A 303 -2.86 15.96 -25.50
C GLY A 303 -1.77 16.53 -24.57
N GLY A 304 -0.51 16.10 -24.79
CA GLY A 304 0.63 16.49 -23.97
C GLY A 304 0.89 15.60 -22.73
N ALA A 305 0.01 14.63 -22.44
CA ALA A 305 0.28 13.64 -21.40
C ALA A 305 1.40 12.68 -21.82
N ASP A 306 2.08 12.15 -20.83
CA ASP A 306 3.05 11.06 -21.05
C ASP A 306 2.32 9.82 -21.59
N ALA A 307 2.93 9.14 -22.56
CA ALA A 307 2.37 7.92 -23.13
C ALA A 307 2.60 6.71 -22.19
N ASP A 308 2.03 6.82 -20.97
CA ASP A 308 2.01 5.75 -19.97
C ASP A 308 0.66 5.05 -20.05
N ASN A 309 0.63 3.83 -20.53
CA ASN A 309 -0.61 3.08 -20.65
C ASN A 309 -0.39 1.58 -20.53
N THR A 310 -1.44 0.89 -20.11
CA THR A 310 -1.50 -0.57 -20.09
C THR A 310 -2.66 -1.03 -20.97
N VAL A 311 -2.36 -1.87 -21.94
CA VAL A 311 -3.32 -2.52 -22.82
C VAL A 311 -3.64 -3.89 -22.25
N TYR A 312 -4.90 -4.23 -22.11
CA TYR A 312 -5.36 -5.55 -21.68
C TYR A 312 -6.40 -6.09 -22.68
N ASP A 313 -6.49 -7.40 -22.78
CA ASP A 313 -7.40 -8.09 -23.66
C ASP A 313 -8.80 -8.32 -23.03
N ALA A 314 -9.67 -8.98 -23.77
CA ALA A 314 -11.02 -9.32 -23.30
C ALA A 314 -11.03 -10.29 -22.10
N THR A 315 -9.93 -11.01 -21.86
CA THR A 315 -9.75 -11.89 -20.69
C THR A 315 -9.21 -11.14 -19.46
N GLN A 316 -9.01 -9.82 -19.58
CA GLN A 316 -8.49 -8.94 -18.53
C GLN A 316 -6.99 -9.19 -18.20
N MET A 317 -6.26 -9.79 -19.13
CA MET A 317 -4.82 -10.00 -19.00
C MET A 317 -4.06 -8.84 -19.65
N PRO A 318 -3.01 -8.29 -19.00
CA PRO A 318 -2.20 -7.24 -19.61
C PRO A 318 -1.38 -7.81 -20.76
N VAL A 319 -1.60 -7.31 -21.98
CA VAL A 319 -0.87 -7.73 -23.18
C VAL A 319 0.32 -6.81 -23.49
N ALA A 320 0.24 -5.53 -23.11
CA ALA A 320 1.33 -4.58 -23.25
C ALA A 320 1.23 -3.47 -22.21
N SER A 321 2.40 -2.97 -21.77
CA SER A 321 2.49 -1.73 -21.00
C SER A 321 3.58 -0.84 -21.56
N PHE A 322 3.32 0.47 -21.50
CA PHE A 322 4.22 1.51 -21.98
C PHE A 322 4.49 2.54 -20.90
N ILE A 323 5.71 3.03 -20.83
CA ILE A 323 6.12 4.17 -19.99
C ILE A 323 6.83 5.16 -20.91
N GLU A 324 6.27 6.37 -21.01
CA GLU A 324 6.74 7.43 -21.92
C GLU A 324 6.89 6.92 -23.37
N GLY A 325 5.91 6.13 -23.83
CA GLY A 325 5.89 5.52 -25.15
C GLY A 325 6.84 4.32 -25.34
N ARG A 326 7.68 4.03 -24.36
CA ARG A 326 8.59 2.88 -24.40
C ARG A 326 7.87 1.64 -23.87
N LYS A 327 7.86 0.57 -24.68
CA LYS A 327 7.28 -0.73 -24.29
C LYS A 327 8.08 -1.33 -23.13
N VAL A 328 7.43 -1.64 -22.04
CA VAL A 328 8.05 -2.23 -20.83
C VAL A 328 7.54 -3.63 -20.53
N LEU A 329 6.33 -3.96 -20.96
CA LEU A 329 5.76 -5.30 -20.89
C LEU A 329 5.13 -5.67 -22.24
N PHE A 330 5.30 -6.92 -22.67
CA PHE A 330 4.67 -7.44 -23.88
C PHE A 330 4.44 -8.94 -23.75
N ASN A 331 3.20 -9.38 -23.96
CA ASN A 331 2.77 -10.79 -23.87
C ASN A 331 3.20 -11.48 -22.56
N GLY A 332 3.09 -10.78 -21.42
CA GLY A 332 3.45 -11.31 -20.10
C GLY A 332 4.93 -11.22 -19.73
N GLU A 333 5.78 -10.75 -20.63
CA GLU A 333 7.23 -10.63 -20.39
C GLU A 333 7.65 -9.17 -20.21
N LEU A 334 8.55 -8.90 -19.25
CA LEU A 334 9.21 -7.60 -19.11
C LEU A 334 10.29 -7.47 -20.19
N VAL A 335 10.08 -6.54 -21.14
CA VAL A 335 10.97 -6.31 -22.29
C VAL A 335 11.89 -5.12 -22.13
N SER A 336 11.77 -4.36 -21.04
CA SER A 336 12.61 -3.21 -20.71
C SER A 336 12.88 -3.13 -19.22
N LYS A 337 14.11 -2.81 -18.86
CA LYS A 337 14.57 -2.65 -17.47
C LYS A 337 14.43 -1.22 -16.92
N GLY A 338 14.08 -0.25 -17.77
CA GLY A 338 14.04 1.15 -17.37
C GLY A 338 13.05 1.41 -16.23
N ALA A 339 13.44 2.31 -15.33
CA ALA A 339 12.58 2.87 -14.32
C ALA A 339 12.66 4.39 -14.36
N THR A 340 11.54 5.04 -14.08
CA THR A 340 11.49 6.46 -13.75
C THR A 340 11.20 6.56 -12.26
N VAL A 341 12.01 7.31 -11.53
CA VAL A 341 11.87 7.47 -10.08
C VAL A 341 11.27 8.85 -9.79
N ILE A 342 10.15 8.84 -9.08
CA ILE A 342 9.47 10.05 -8.62
C ILE A 342 10.11 10.44 -7.30
N CYS A 343 10.69 11.63 -7.23
CA CYS A 343 11.39 12.16 -6.06
C CYS A 343 11.09 13.66 -5.87
N THR A 344 11.60 14.24 -4.80
CA THR A 344 11.64 15.69 -4.63
C THR A 344 12.88 16.27 -5.33
N GLU A 345 12.98 17.62 -5.40
CA GLU A 345 14.17 18.28 -5.96
C GLU A 345 15.47 17.86 -5.24
N HIS A 346 15.40 17.61 -3.93
CA HIS A 346 16.55 17.16 -3.13
C HIS A 346 17.15 15.82 -3.60
N GLY A 347 16.31 14.93 -4.13
CA GLY A 347 16.74 13.58 -4.52
C GLY A 347 17.15 13.43 -5.97
N LYS A 348 16.92 14.44 -6.82
CA LYS A 348 17.15 14.36 -8.26
C LYS A 348 18.55 13.87 -8.63
N ASP A 349 19.57 14.56 -8.12
CA ASP A 349 20.97 14.25 -8.42
C ASP A 349 21.34 12.83 -8.01
N ALA A 350 20.81 12.36 -6.87
CA ALA A 350 21.07 11.00 -6.39
C ALA A 350 20.48 9.94 -7.29
N ILE A 351 19.32 10.19 -7.89
CA ILE A 351 18.67 9.29 -8.86
C ILE A 351 19.42 9.29 -10.18
N GLU A 352 19.76 10.47 -10.71
CA GLU A 352 20.47 10.62 -11.97
C GLU A 352 21.90 10.03 -11.94
N LYS A 353 22.62 10.19 -10.82
CA LYS A 353 23.93 9.54 -10.58
C LYS A 353 23.87 8.01 -10.60
N ARG A 354 22.70 7.42 -10.33
CA ARG A 354 22.46 5.98 -10.43
C ARG A 354 22.05 5.54 -11.85
N GLY A 355 22.05 6.46 -12.82
CA GLY A 355 21.68 6.19 -14.22
C GLY A 355 20.17 6.03 -14.43
N MET A 356 19.35 6.52 -13.53
CA MET A 356 17.89 6.50 -13.64
C MET A 356 17.33 7.87 -13.99
N LYS A 357 16.15 7.91 -14.63
CA LYS A 357 15.42 9.15 -14.88
C LYS A 357 14.65 9.57 -13.63
N ALA A 358 14.81 10.84 -13.24
CA ALA A 358 14.03 11.44 -12.16
C ALA A 358 12.80 12.17 -12.70
N ILE A 359 11.66 12.03 -12.02
CA ILE A 359 10.50 12.91 -12.12
C ILE A 359 10.42 13.68 -10.82
N VAL A 360 10.65 15.00 -10.88
CA VAL A 360 10.60 15.85 -9.71
C VAL A 360 9.18 16.33 -9.46
N VAL A 361 8.70 16.11 -8.25
CA VAL A 361 7.40 16.60 -7.78
C VAL A 361 7.57 17.35 -6.47
N ASP A 362 6.58 18.17 -6.17
CA ASP A 362 6.51 18.91 -4.92
C ASP A 362 5.34 18.41 -4.06
N PRO A 363 5.61 17.55 -3.06
CA PRO A 363 4.56 17.06 -2.16
C PRO A 363 3.85 18.14 -1.35
N GLY A 364 4.45 19.32 -1.21
CA GLY A 364 3.84 20.46 -0.53
C GLY A 364 2.73 21.16 -1.34
N LYS A 365 2.60 20.88 -2.64
CA LYS A 365 1.48 21.41 -3.44
C LYS A 365 0.18 20.72 -3.04
N GLN A 366 -0.89 21.51 -3.02
CA GLN A 366 -2.24 21.03 -2.75
C GLN A 366 -2.66 19.97 -3.79
N ILE A 367 -3.37 18.95 -3.33
CA ILE A 367 -4.01 17.96 -4.21
C ILE A 367 -5.43 18.43 -4.49
N GLU A 368 -5.79 18.51 -5.78
CA GLU A 368 -7.17 18.75 -6.18
C GLU A 368 -7.86 17.40 -6.44
N ARG A 369 -8.98 17.16 -5.75
CA ARG A 369 -9.85 16.04 -6.09
C ARG A 369 -10.63 16.34 -7.34
N ILE A 370 -10.86 15.31 -8.14
CA ILE A 370 -11.74 15.40 -9.30
C ILE A 370 -13.16 15.21 -8.78
N THR A 371 -13.95 16.27 -8.86
CA THR A 371 -15.40 16.19 -8.87
C THR A 371 -15.82 15.49 -10.16
N ALA A 372 -16.90 14.72 -10.14
CA ALA A 372 -17.31 13.78 -11.18
C ALA A 372 -16.99 14.22 -12.63
N LEU A 373 -16.53 13.24 -13.44
CA LEU A 373 -16.37 13.38 -14.89
C LEU A 373 -17.73 13.49 -15.58
#